data_cc54206873b7246fefe66c0396cea7d4
#
_entry.id   cc54206873b7246fefe66c0396cea7d4
#
_cell.length_a   1.000
_cell.length_b   1.000
_cell.length_c   1.000
_cell.angle_alpha   90.00
_cell.angle_beta   90.00
_cell.angle_gamma   90.00
#
_symmetry.space_group_name_H-M   'P 1'
#
loop_
_entity.id
_entity.type
_entity.pdbx_description
1 polymer ?
#
loop_
_entity_poly.entity_id
_entity_poly.type
_entity_poly.pdbx_seq_one_letter_code
_entity_poly.pdbx_strand_id
1 'polypeptide(L)'
;MGLAYGFYLFNKPVDNLLNRKPHHRMLGSELLEAFEGDEYLANKKYLDKIIEVKGNISKIEDHKSIYIDTENPLSSIIFEMEEGQDITSLKVGDVITIKGLCTGYLMDVVMVRSILIDQSKN
;
A
#
# COMPACT_ATOMS: atom_id res chain seq x y z
N MET A 1 4.63 -16.30 -25.53
CA MET A 1 5.16 -15.34 -24.55
C MET A 1 4.57 -15.51 -23.15
N GLY A 2 3.29 -15.73 -23.08
CA GLY A 2 2.67 -15.91 -21.78
C GLY A 2 3.28 -17.04 -20.97
N LEU A 3 3.55 -18.17 -21.60
CA LEU A 3 4.14 -19.28 -20.89
C LEU A 3 5.55 -18.94 -20.41
N ALA A 4 6.36 -18.36 -21.30
CA ALA A 4 7.71 -17.97 -20.92
C ALA A 4 7.67 -16.90 -19.82
N TYR A 5 6.72 -16.01 -19.92
CA TYR A 5 6.57 -14.96 -18.93
C TYR A 5 6.20 -15.56 -17.57
N GLY A 6 5.29 -16.51 -17.55
CA GLY A 6 4.93 -17.17 -16.30
C GLY A 6 6.09 -17.88 -15.67
N PHE A 7 6.86 -18.58 -16.49
CA PHE A 7 8.05 -19.26 -16.02
C PHE A 7 9.05 -18.25 -15.43
N TYR A 8 9.23 -17.15 -16.12
CA TYR A 8 10.12 -16.10 -15.66
C TYR A 8 9.71 -15.59 -14.27
N LEU A 9 8.42 -15.41 -14.08
CA LEU A 9 7.93 -14.93 -12.77
C LEU A 9 8.25 -15.93 -11.67
N PHE A 10 8.15 -17.23 -11.95
CA PHE A 10 8.44 -18.23 -10.94
C PHE A 10 9.91 -18.29 -10.59
N ASN A 11 10.76 -18.08 -11.55
CA ASN A 11 12.19 -18.26 -11.35
C ASN A 11 12.91 -16.98 -11.01
N LYS A 12 12.28 -15.88 -11.22
CA LYS A 12 12.87 -14.60 -10.90
C LYS A 12 13.00 -14.47 -9.38
N PRO A 13 14.17 -14.06 -8.88
CA PRO A 13 14.28 -13.70 -7.47
C PRO A 13 13.21 -12.67 -7.17
N VAL A 14 12.63 -12.75 -6.00
CA VAL A 14 11.52 -11.89 -5.66
C VAL A 14 11.92 -10.45 -5.88
N ASP A 15 11.36 -9.84 -6.91
CA ASP A 15 11.56 -8.43 -7.19
C ASP A 15 10.43 -7.69 -6.50
N ASN A 16 10.50 -7.66 -5.17
CA ASN A 16 9.49 -6.93 -4.43
C ASN A 16 9.85 -5.45 -4.39
N LEU A 17 8.99 -4.65 -3.81
CA LEU A 17 9.16 -3.21 -3.83
C LEU A 17 10.22 -2.70 -2.85
N LEU A 18 10.79 -3.61 -2.05
CA LEU A 18 11.75 -3.19 -1.03
C LEU A 18 12.94 -2.45 -1.63
N ASN A 19 13.43 -2.93 -2.77
CA ASN A 19 14.60 -2.34 -3.42
C ASN A 19 14.25 -1.29 -4.46
N ARG A 20 12.97 -0.95 -4.57
CA ARG A 20 12.52 0.04 -5.54
C ARG A 20 12.29 1.37 -4.82
N LYS A 21 12.79 2.45 -5.39
CA LYS A 21 12.53 3.76 -4.82
C LYS A 21 11.06 4.13 -5.00
N PRO A 22 10.42 4.67 -3.98
CA PRO A 22 9.04 5.12 -4.15
C PRO A 22 9.00 6.35 -5.04
N HIS A 23 7.94 6.44 -5.83
CA HIS A 23 7.70 7.61 -6.65
C HIS A 23 7.20 8.78 -5.78
N HIS A 24 6.50 8.45 -4.71
CA HIS A 24 5.96 9.45 -3.80
C HIS A 24 6.04 8.94 -2.36
N ARG A 25 6.17 9.88 -1.43
CA ARG A 25 6.08 9.62 0.00
C ARG A 25 5.05 10.56 0.57
N MET A 26 4.04 10.03 1.27
CA MET A 26 2.96 10.87 1.75
C MET A 26 2.23 10.22 2.92
N LEU A 27 1.43 11.02 3.60
CA LEU A 27 0.55 10.50 4.63
C LEU A 27 -0.68 9.86 3.99
N GLY A 28 -1.29 8.91 4.70
CA GLY A 28 -2.50 8.27 4.19
C GLY A 28 -3.61 9.27 3.91
N SER A 29 -3.77 10.24 4.80
CA SER A 29 -4.80 11.26 4.60
C SER A 29 -4.54 12.08 3.35
N GLU A 30 -3.29 12.39 3.06
CA GLU A 30 -2.94 13.16 1.86
C GLU A 30 -3.28 12.39 0.59
N LEU A 31 -3.00 11.10 0.58
CA LEU A 31 -3.28 10.29 -0.59
C LEU A 31 -4.78 10.19 -0.83
N LEU A 32 -5.56 9.96 0.21
CA LEU A 32 -7.00 9.90 0.06
C LEU A 32 -7.56 11.24 -0.40
N GLU A 33 -7.09 12.35 0.18
CA GLU A 33 -7.56 13.67 -0.22
C GLU A 33 -7.31 13.95 -1.69
N ALA A 34 -6.18 13.48 -2.21
CA ALA A 34 -5.88 13.68 -3.63
C ALA A 34 -6.93 13.01 -4.51
N PHE A 35 -7.31 11.78 -4.16
CA PHE A 35 -8.32 11.06 -4.94
C PHE A 35 -9.72 11.64 -4.75
N GLU A 36 -10.04 12.06 -3.54
CA GLU A 36 -11.36 12.65 -3.29
C GLU A 36 -11.50 14.03 -3.93
N GLY A 37 -10.40 14.76 -4.02
CA GLY A 37 -10.43 16.10 -4.59
C GLY A 37 -10.57 16.09 -6.11
N ASP A 38 -9.80 15.22 -6.77
CA ASP A 38 -9.86 15.12 -8.22
C ASP A 38 -9.33 13.75 -8.62
N GLU A 39 -10.25 12.82 -8.76
CA GLU A 39 -9.89 11.43 -9.04
C GLU A 39 -9.13 11.28 -10.36
N TYR A 40 -9.50 12.06 -11.36
CA TYR A 40 -8.85 11.98 -12.66
C TYR A 40 -7.37 12.36 -12.57
N LEU A 41 -7.09 13.47 -11.90
CA LEU A 41 -5.69 13.89 -11.72
C LEU A 41 -4.92 12.94 -10.81
N ALA A 42 -5.59 12.46 -9.76
CA ALA A 42 -4.94 11.54 -8.83
C ALA A 42 -4.59 10.23 -9.53
N ASN A 43 -5.48 9.73 -10.40
CA ASN A 43 -5.19 8.54 -11.18
C ASN A 43 -3.96 8.75 -12.05
N LYS A 44 -3.87 9.89 -12.71
CA LYS A 44 -2.70 10.17 -13.54
C LYS A 44 -1.43 10.23 -12.74
N LYS A 45 -1.50 10.74 -11.52
CA LYS A 45 -0.32 10.98 -10.71
C LYS A 45 0.12 9.74 -9.94
N TYR A 46 -0.83 8.95 -9.47
CA TYR A 46 -0.54 7.88 -8.51
C TYR A 46 -0.80 6.48 -9.00
N LEU A 47 -1.67 6.29 -9.99
CA LEU A 47 -2.01 4.95 -10.47
C LEU A 47 -0.75 4.27 -11.01
N ASP A 48 -0.55 3.01 -10.63
CA ASP A 48 0.60 2.21 -11.04
C ASP A 48 1.94 2.77 -10.54
N LYS A 49 1.89 3.65 -9.54
CA LYS A 49 3.11 4.20 -8.94
C LYS A 49 3.36 3.54 -7.60
N ILE A 50 4.63 3.50 -7.24
CA ILE A 50 5.05 2.98 -5.94
C ILE A 50 4.99 4.14 -4.96
N ILE A 51 4.19 3.98 -3.91
CA ILE A 51 3.97 5.05 -2.94
C ILE A 51 4.30 4.53 -1.55
N GLU A 52 5.09 5.29 -0.83
CA GLU A 52 5.38 5.03 0.56
C GLU A 52 4.44 5.87 1.39
N VAL A 53 3.64 5.21 2.23
CA VAL A 53 2.57 5.86 2.98
C VAL A 53 2.83 5.67 4.46
N LYS A 54 2.66 6.74 5.21
CA LYS A 54 2.76 6.70 6.67
C LYS A 54 1.40 6.98 7.27
N GLY A 55 1.04 6.21 8.29
CA GLY A 55 -0.22 6.43 8.99
C GLY A 55 -0.45 5.43 10.08
N ASN A 56 -1.59 5.55 10.72
CA ASN A 56 -2.00 4.69 11.83
C ASN A 56 -2.82 3.53 11.30
N ILE A 57 -2.58 2.35 11.85
CA ILE A 57 -3.37 1.18 11.49
C ILE A 57 -4.76 1.30 12.11
N SER A 58 -5.79 1.19 11.29
CA SER A 58 -7.17 1.17 11.77
C SER A 58 -7.73 -0.23 11.82
N LYS A 59 -7.19 -1.15 11.00
CA LYS A 59 -7.72 -2.50 10.93
C LYS A 59 -6.67 -3.40 10.29
N ILE A 60 -6.63 -4.65 10.73
CA ILE A 60 -5.81 -5.69 10.11
C ILE A 60 -6.74 -6.85 9.79
N GLU A 61 -6.71 -7.32 8.56
CA GLU A 61 -7.62 -8.35 8.09
C GLU A 61 -6.85 -9.57 7.64
N ASP A 62 -7.17 -10.73 8.20
CA ASP A 62 -6.63 -12.03 7.79
C ASP A 62 -5.10 -12.09 7.74
N HIS A 63 -4.43 -11.24 8.50
CA HIS A 63 -2.96 -11.14 8.51
C HIS A 63 -2.39 -10.88 7.12
N LYS A 64 -3.20 -10.33 6.22
CA LYS A 64 -2.80 -10.06 4.84
C LYS A 64 -3.04 -8.63 4.40
N SER A 65 -3.99 -7.95 5.02
CA SER A 65 -4.36 -6.60 4.61
C SER A 65 -4.31 -5.66 5.79
N ILE A 66 -3.75 -4.48 5.55
CA ILE A 66 -3.65 -3.46 6.57
C ILE A 66 -4.42 -2.24 6.08
N TYR A 67 -5.28 -1.71 6.94
CA TYR A 67 -6.05 -0.50 6.66
C TYR A 67 -5.42 0.64 7.43
N ILE A 68 -5.11 1.72 6.74
CA ILE A 68 -4.54 2.92 7.34
C ILE A 68 -5.63 3.97 7.48
N ASP A 69 -5.71 4.56 8.67
CA ASP A 69 -6.66 5.63 8.95
C ASP A 69 -6.44 6.83 8.05
N THR A 70 -7.53 7.45 7.67
CA THR A 70 -7.52 8.73 6.99
C THR A 70 -8.39 9.67 7.81
N GLU A 71 -8.55 10.91 7.34
CA GLU A 71 -9.44 11.83 8.05
C GLU A 71 -10.91 11.56 7.72
N ASN A 72 -11.16 10.73 6.72
CA ASN A 72 -12.51 10.36 6.35
C ASN A 72 -12.85 9.01 7.00
N PRO A 73 -13.81 8.97 7.94
CA PRO A 73 -14.14 7.73 8.64
C PRO A 73 -14.74 6.65 7.73
N LEU A 74 -15.16 7.02 6.52
CA LEU A 74 -15.77 6.07 5.59
C LEU A 74 -14.77 5.48 4.61
N SER A 75 -13.53 5.95 4.63
CA SER A 75 -12.53 5.51 3.64
C SER A 75 -11.19 5.27 4.29
N SER A 76 -10.44 4.33 3.73
CA SER A 76 -9.11 3.99 4.22
C SER A 76 -8.17 3.83 3.04
N ILE A 77 -6.88 3.72 3.36
CA ILE A 77 -5.92 3.20 2.40
C ILE A 77 -5.73 1.73 2.76
N ILE A 78 -6.01 0.84 1.82
CA ILE A 78 -5.92 -0.60 2.06
C ILE A 78 -4.65 -1.13 1.43
N PHE A 79 -3.82 -1.77 2.23
CA PHE A 79 -2.56 -2.35 1.75
C PHE A 79 -2.67 -3.86 1.76
N GLU A 80 -2.66 -4.45 0.56
CA GLU A 80 -2.58 -5.90 0.40
C GLU A 80 -1.10 -6.26 0.49
N MET A 81 -0.73 -7.00 1.52
CA MET A 81 0.66 -7.28 1.79
C MET A 81 1.25 -8.28 0.81
N GLU A 82 2.53 -8.08 0.50
CA GLU A 82 3.27 -9.02 -0.31
C GLU A 82 3.38 -10.35 0.43
N GLU A 83 3.37 -11.43 -0.30
CA GLU A 83 3.50 -12.75 0.30
C GLU A 83 4.81 -12.86 1.05
N GLY A 84 4.77 -13.44 2.23
CA GLY A 84 5.96 -13.56 3.05
C GLY A 84 6.18 -12.44 4.05
N GLN A 85 5.37 -11.40 3.98
CA GLN A 85 5.47 -10.31 4.97
C GLN A 85 4.86 -10.79 6.30
N ASP A 86 5.62 -10.60 7.36
CA ASP A 86 5.15 -10.98 8.70
C ASP A 86 4.63 -9.72 9.40
N ILE A 87 3.33 -9.66 9.58
CA ILE A 87 2.69 -8.52 10.23
C ILE A 87 2.05 -8.90 11.57
N THR A 88 2.46 -10.05 12.13
CA THR A 88 1.84 -10.53 13.37
C THR A 88 2.13 -9.65 14.57
N SER A 89 3.20 -8.86 14.52
CA SER A 89 3.52 -7.96 15.62
C SER A 89 2.79 -6.62 15.55
N LEU A 90 2.10 -6.36 14.46
CA LEU A 90 1.40 -5.09 14.27
C LEU A 90 0.06 -5.09 14.99
N LYS A 91 -0.34 -3.93 15.48
CA LYS A 91 -1.61 -3.76 16.19
C LYS A 91 -2.30 -2.51 15.71
N VAL A 92 -3.61 -2.53 15.82
CA VAL A 92 -4.40 -1.32 15.55
C VAL A 92 -3.88 -0.18 16.42
N GLY A 93 -3.69 0.97 15.82
CA GLY A 93 -3.15 2.14 16.50
C GLY A 93 -1.66 2.35 16.28
N ASP A 94 -0.94 1.32 15.85
CA ASP A 94 0.49 1.49 15.55
C ASP A 94 0.67 2.44 14.38
N VAL A 95 1.74 3.21 14.42
CA VAL A 95 2.13 4.07 13.30
C VAL A 95 3.10 3.29 12.44
N ILE A 96 2.79 3.14 11.18
CA ILE A 96 3.67 2.41 10.27
C ILE A 96 3.94 3.22 9.02
N THR A 97 5.04 2.86 8.36
CA THR A 97 5.34 3.31 7.02
C THR A 97 5.34 2.07 6.14
N ILE A 98 4.56 2.12 5.08
CA ILE A 98 4.34 0.96 4.24
C ILE A 98 4.43 1.39 2.79
N LYS A 99 5.06 0.57 1.97
CA LYS A 99 5.28 0.88 0.57
C LYS A 99 4.49 -0.09 -0.29
N GLY A 100 3.74 0.43 -1.26
CA GLY A 100 2.94 -0.41 -2.12
C GLY A 100 2.75 0.18 -3.49
N LEU A 101 2.14 -0.59 -4.37
CA LEU A 101 1.81 -0.18 -5.72
C LEU A 101 0.34 0.23 -5.75
N CYS A 102 0.09 1.47 -6.15
CA CYS A 102 -1.28 1.98 -6.16
C CYS A 102 -2.06 1.42 -7.33
N THR A 103 -3.21 0.82 -7.06
CA THR A 103 -4.02 0.22 -8.12
C THR A 103 -5.30 1.00 -8.41
N GLY A 104 -5.70 1.90 -7.52
CA GLY A 104 -6.87 2.70 -7.80
C GLY A 104 -7.66 3.07 -6.57
N TYR A 105 -8.80 3.69 -6.85
CA TYR A 105 -9.65 4.25 -5.82
C TYR A 105 -11.11 3.93 -6.10
N LEU A 106 -11.76 3.28 -5.13
CA LEU A 106 -13.20 3.04 -5.12
C LEU A 106 -13.62 3.18 -3.67
N MET A 107 -13.88 4.40 -3.22
CA MET A 107 -14.08 4.75 -1.81
C MET A 107 -12.81 4.60 -0.99
N ASP A 108 -12.10 3.50 -1.18
CA ASP A 108 -10.81 3.26 -0.53
C ASP A 108 -9.74 3.27 -1.60
N VAL A 109 -8.53 3.69 -1.21
CA VAL A 109 -7.38 3.58 -2.10
C VAL A 109 -6.78 2.21 -1.86
N VAL A 110 -6.59 1.42 -2.92
CA VAL A 110 -6.06 0.07 -2.79
C VAL A 110 -4.62 0.03 -3.28
N MET A 111 -3.75 -0.50 -2.42
CA MET A 111 -2.33 -0.68 -2.69
C MET A 111 -2.02 -2.16 -2.64
N VAL A 112 -1.22 -2.64 -3.58
CA VAL A 112 -0.86 -4.06 -3.63
C VAL A 112 0.64 -4.24 -3.54
N ARG A 113 1.08 -5.48 -3.38
CA ARG A 113 2.50 -5.84 -3.25
C ARG A 113 3.17 -5.05 -2.13
N SER A 114 2.43 -4.84 -1.07
CA SER A 114 2.83 -3.91 -0.02
C SER A 114 3.85 -4.51 0.92
N ILE A 115 4.79 -3.68 1.34
CA ILE A 115 5.90 -4.08 2.20
C ILE A 115 6.00 -3.12 3.36
N LEU A 116 6.11 -3.68 4.57
CA LEU A 116 6.31 -2.86 5.77
C LEU A 116 7.73 -2.30 5.75
N ILE A 117 7.84 -0.98 5.85
CA ILE A 117 9.14 -0.30 5.85
C ILE A 117 9.57 0.04 7.28
N ASP A 118 8.65 0.52 8.10
CA ASP A 118 8.98 0.96 9.44
C ASP A 118 7.75 0.85 10.33
N GLN A 119 7.99 0.70 11.62
CA GLN A 119 6.94 0.56 12.60
C GLN A 119 7.31 1.32 13.86
N SER A 120 6.39 2.19 14.31
CA SER A 120 6.50 2.85 15.62
C SER A 120 5.31 2.44 16.45
N LYS A 121 5.57 2.10 17.70
CA LYS A 121 4.49 1.73 18.63
C LYS A 121 4.12 2.92 19.49
N ASN A 122 2.83 3.07 19.68
CA ASN A 122 2.33 4.11 20.57
C ASN A 122 2.28 3.60 22.00
#